data_56e1de091749d0aaa05781e865a143f0
#
_entry.id   56e1de091749d0aaa05781e865a143f0
#
_cell.length_a   1.000
_cell.length_b   1.000
_cell.length_c   1.000
_cell.angle_alpha   90.00
_cell.angle_beta   90.00
_cell.angle_gamma   90.00
#
_symmetry.space_group_name_H-M   'P 1'
#
loop_
_entity.id
_entity.type
_entity.pdbx_description
1 polymer ?
#
loop_
_entity_poly.entity_id
_entity_poly.type
_entity_poly.pdbx_seq_one_letter_code
_entity_poly.pdbx_strand_id
1 'polypeptide(L)'
;MPASTEEQVKLLLNDPVALAGHSCQTWSHLPRGEMDALQLTALQQRFGELRDNVPTLKKLADAQAVERVEQFDDVVPLLFEHTVFKSYPPSLLEKNNFTAINKWLAKLVTSDMGEAIAAVDVSACQGLDDWFETMDAALPQLCISHTSGTSGTLSFLPNSSREYEKAVSVRRMFAWKQEGPDSPHPDMHTAYPYYRKGYLSHLRGNVALMKLLLPSESNFHAAYPETLSSDVLHLGAKLRAAQSKGTLDRLVISPALLAKKKSFDQLQAQMPQHLAAFFDRMASELKGKRVYIGGTWNLLHGMAKAGLERGLEGVFHPDSYIATTGGAKGVIQPEGWRDDVLRFTGAQRINESYAMSEVVSGSHLRCEEGHYHFAPTVIPFLLDPQTSKPLPRTGQVTGRAAFYDLGADVHWGGFITGDEITVEWDQPCACGRPSRYVVGAIQRYSEKNGGDDKITCAASENAHREAMDFLNTFEG
;
A
#
# COMPACT_ATOMS: atom_id res chain seq x y z
N MET A 1 -29.28 18.36 12.54
CA MET A 1 -28.59 18.41 13.83
C MET A 1 -27.21 17.88 13.57
N PRO A 2 -26.14 18.37 14.19
CA PRO A 2 -24.83 17.72 14.07
C PRO A 2 -24.97 16.26 14.54
N ALA A 3 -24.29 15.34 13.86
CA ALA A 3 -24.24 13.93 14.22
C ALA A 3 -23.72 13.75 15.65
N SER A 4 -24.23 12.76 16.38
CA SER A 4 -23.68 12.44 17.72
C SER A 4 -22.23 11.97 17.62
N THR A 5 -21.47 12.07 18.69
CA THR A 5 -20.08 11.57 18.73
C THR A 5 -20.01 10.09 18.33
N GLU A 6 -20.95 9.27 18.77
CA GLU A 6 -21.03 7.84 18.41
C GLU A 6 -21.23 7.65 16.90
N GLU A 7 -22.11 8.43 16.28
CA GLU A 7 -22.35 8.40 14.83
C GLU A 7 -21.09 8.85 14.05
N GLN A 8 -20.41 9.89 14.51
CA GLN A 8 -19.16 10.36 13.88
C GLN A 8 -18.03 9.31 13.98
N VAL A 9 -17.90 8.62 15.11
CA VAL A 9 -16.95 7.51 15.28
C VAL A 9 -17.29 6.38 14.32
N LYS A 10 -18.57 6.01 14.21
CA LYS A 10 -19.03 5.00 13.25
C LYS A 10 -18.72 5.38 11.80
N LEU A 11 -18.90 6.65 11.44
CA LEU A 11 -18.52 7.16 10.12
C LEU A 11 -17.00 7.08 9.92
N LEU A 12 -16.20 7.55 10.89
CA LEU A 12 -14.72 7.48 10.80
C LEU A 12 -14.22 6.06 10.53
N LEU A 13 -14.81 5.06 11.20
CA LEU A 13 -14.41 3.66 11.10
C LEU A 13 -14.92 2.96 9.83
N ASN A 14 -16.10 3.34 9.31
CA ASN A 14 -16.78 2.58 8.27
C ASN A 14 -17.02 3.34 6.96
N ASP A 15 -17.17 4.66 7.01
CA ASP A 15 -17.38 5.53 5.85
C ASP A 15 -16.74 6.91 6.09
N PRO A 16 -15.40 6.98 6.07
CA PRO A 16 -14.69 8.21 6.40
C PRO A 16 -14.96 9.35 5.41
N VAL A 17 -15.41 9.05 4.19
CA VAL A 17 -15.79 10.08 3.19
C VAL A 17 -17.07 10.77 3.62
N ALA A 18 -18.06 10.03 4.15
CA ALA A 18 -19.28 10.59 4.69
C ALA A 18 -19.04 11.45 5.94
N LEU A 19 -18.04 11.11 6.79
CA LEU A 19 -17.62 11.96 7.91
C LEU A 19 -17.23 13.37 7.43
N ALA A 20 -16.57 13.48 6.29
CA ALA A 20 -16.20 14.75 5.66
C ALA A 20 -17.29 15.31 4.75
N GLY A 21 -18.53 14.80 4.81
CA GLY A 21 -19.63 15.26 3.93
C GLY A 21 -19.30 15.10 2.45
N HIS A 22 -18.49 14.10 2.06
CA HIS A 22 -18.02 13.88 0.68
C HIS A 22 -17.26 15.08 0.07
N SER A 23 -16.58 15.88 0.90
CA SER A 23 -15.85 17.06 0.45
C SER A 23 -14.36 16.92 0.72
N CYS A 24 -13.53 17.05 -0.31
CA CYS A 24 -12.07 17.04 -0.17
C CYS A 24 -11.57 18.28 0.61
N GLN A 25 -12.28 19.38 0.53
CA GLN A 25 -12.00 20.58 1.31
C GLN A 25 -12.27 20.33 2.79
N THR A 26 -13.46 19.83 3.14
CA THR A 26 -13.80 19.48 4.53
C THR A 26 -12.83 18.45 5.11
N TRP A 27 -12.53 17.38 4.38
CA TRP A 27 -11.53 16.37 4.78
C TRP A 27 -10.19 16.99 5.19
N SER A 28 -9.72 17.93 4.38
CA SER A 28 -8.42 18.57 4.60
C SER A 28 -8.42 19.56 5.76
N HIS A 29 -9.59 19.99 6.23
CA HIS A 29 -9.76 21.03 7.25
C HIS A 29 -10.54 20.57 8.48
N LEU A 30 -10.66 19.26 8.72
CA LEU A 30 -11.25 18.73 9.96
C LEU A 30 -10.48 19.28 11.18
N PRO A 31 -11.19 19.84 12.18
CA PRO A 31 -10.54 20.48 13.32
C PRO A 31 -9.74 19.48 14.15
N ARG A 32 -8.48 19.80 14.47
CA ARG A 32 -7.55 18.90 15.15
C ARG A 32 -8.10 18.36 16.47
N GLY A 33 -8.60 19.24 17.35
CA GLY A 33 -9.10 18.82 18.65
C GLY A 33 -10.31 17.88 18.59
N GLU A 34 -11.21 18.12 17.63
CA GLU A 34 -12.34 17.23 17.38
C GLU A 34 -11.86 15.88 16.85
N MET A 35 -10.90 15.89 15.91
CA MET A 35 -10.32 14.66 15.37
C MET A 35 -9.55 13.85 16.42
N ASP A 36 -8.83 14.49 17.33
CA ASP A 36 -8.15 13.78 18.43
C ASP A 36 -9.17 13.05 19.31
N ALA A 37 -10.27 13.70 19.68
CA ALA A 37 -11.30 13.06 20.48
C ALA A 37 -11.99 11.90 19.75
N LEU A 38 -12.31 12.08 18.46
CA LEU A 38 -12.90 11.03 17.63
C LEU A 38 -11.94 9.85 17.41
N GLN A 39 -10.67 10.14 17.13
CA GLN A 39 -9.65 9.11 16.94
C GLN A 39 -9.41 8.30 18.21
N LEU A 40 -9.39 8.95 19.39
CA LEU A 40 -9.22 8.24 20.65
C LEU A 40 -10.43 7.32 20.93
N THR A 41 -11.66 7.81 20.73
CA THR A 41 -12.87 7.00 20.91
C THR A 41 -12.92 5.85 19.91
N ALA A 42 -12.54 6.09 18.66
CA ALA A 42 -12.45 5.05 17.63
C ALA A 42 -11.39 3.99 17.96
N LEU A 43 -10.24 4.41 18.49
CA LEU A 43 -9.19 3.50 18.94
C LEU A 43 -9.65 2.64 20.13
N GLN A 44 -10.33 3.24 21.10
CA GLN A 44 -10.94 2.52 22.22
C GLN A 44 -11.94 1.47 21.75
N GLN A 45 -12.79 1.82 20.79
CA GLN A 45 -13.74 0.87 20.19
C GLN A 45 -13.01 -0.26 19.48
N ARG A 46 -12.03 0.03 18.60
CA ARG A 46 -11.23 -0.99 17.90
C ARG A 46 -10.47 -1.90 18.84
N PHE A 47 -9.89 -1.34 19.89
CA PHE A 47 -9.21 -2.14 20.91
C PHE A 47 -10.20 -3.08 21.61
N GLY A 48 -11.38 -2.61 22.00
CA GLY A 48 -12.42 -3.44 22.61
C GLY A 48 -12.91 -4.57 21.69
N GLU A 49 -13.04 -4.28 20.37
CA GLU A 49 -13.44 -5.27 19.37
C GLU A 49 -12.36 -6.33 19.09
N LEU A 50 -11.08 -5.95 19.09
CA LEU A 50 -9.99 -6.78 18.57
C LEU A 50 -9.11 -7.40 19.65
N ARG A 51 -9.05 -6.83 20.87
CA ARG A 51 -8.11 -7.23 21.93
C ARG A 51 -8.15 -8.73 22.23
N ASP A 52 -9.34 -9.28 22.42
CA ASP A 52 -9.53 -10.70 22.73
C ASP A 52 -9.83 -11.56 21.49
N ASN A 53 -10.09 -10.91 20.37
CA ASN A 53 -10.53 -11.55 19.13
C ASN A 53 -9.38 -11.84 18.15
N VAL A 54 -8.28 -11.07 18.22
CA VAL A 54 -7.06 -11.34 17.43
C VAL A 54 -6.03 -12.05 18.29
N PRO A 55 -5.72 -13.34 18.03
CA PRO A 55 -4.89 -14.15 18.93
C PRO A 55 -3.51 -13.56 19.26
N THR A 56 -2.85 -12.97 18.27
CA THR A 56 -1.54 -12.32 18.46
C THR A 56 -1.66 -11.06 19.33
N LEU A 57 -2.70 -10.25 19.11
CA LEU A 57 -2.96 -9.07 19.93
C LEU A 57 -3.30 -9.44 21.36
N LYS A 58 -4.19 -10.45 21.55
CA LYS A 58 -4.54 -10.94 22.89
C LYS A 58 -3.29 -11.31 23.69
N LYS A 59 -2.44 -12.15 23.10
CA LYS A 59 -1.19 -12.59 23.75
C LYS A 59 -0.29 -11.40 24.11
N LEU A 60 -0.19 -10.41 23.23
CA LEU A 60 0.63 -9.22 23.47
C LEU A 60 0.02 -8.33 24.56
N ALA A 61 -1.29 -8.08 24.50
CA ALA A 61 -2.00 -7.26 25.49
C ALA A 61 -1.95 -7.89 26.89
N ASP A 62 -2.12 -9.20 26.99
CA ASP A 62 -2.00 -9.95 28.27
C ASP A 62 -0.54 -9.84 28.81
N ALA A 63 0.48 -9.99 27.95
CA ALA A 63 1.88 -9.89 28.35
C ALA A 63 2.29 -8.48 28.79
N GLN A 64 1.68 -7.44 28.21
CA GLN A 64 1.93 -6.03 28.54
C GLN A 64 0.97 -5.48 29.61
N ALA A 65 0.04 -6.32 30.12
CA ALA A 65 -1.00 -5.95 31.08
C ALA A 65 -1.87 -4.75 30.62
N VAL A 66 -2.15 -4.65 29.31
CA VAL A 66 -3.02 -3.62 28.75
C VAL A 66 -4.44 -4.18 28.64
N GLU A 67 -5.31 -3.74 29.57
CA GLU A 67 -6.71 -4.16 29.61
C GLU A 67 -7.65 -3.18 28.90
N ARG A 68 -7.28 -1.89 28.86
CA ARG A 68 -8.06 -0.80 28.27
C ARG A 68 -7.14 0.29 27.73
N VAL A 69 -7.68 1.11 26.86
CA VAL A 69 -7.03 2.30 26.29
C VAL A 69 -7.71 3.54 26.85
N GLU A 70 -6.95 4.38 27.56
CA GLU A 70 -7.44 5.67 28.06
C GLU A 70 -6.85 6.84 27.29
N GLN A 71 -5.65 6.68 26.76
CA GLN A 71 -4.93 7.65 25.94
C GLN A 71 -4.21 6.96 24.77
N PHE A 72 -3.77 7.75 23.79
CA PHE A 72 -3.13 7.20 22.58
C PHE A 72 -1.92 6.31 22.89
N ASP A 73 -1.09 6.71 23.84
CA ASP A 73 0.18 6.04 24.11
C ASP A 73 0.00 4.66 24.77
N ASP A 74 -1.18 4.35 25.32
CA ASP A 74 -1.46 3.04 25.93
C ASP A 74 -1.38 1.89 24.90
N VAL A 75 -1.55 2.17 23.59
CA VAL A 75 -1.43 1.15 22.55
C VAL A 75 0.00 0.98 22.03
N VAL A 76 0.93 1.85 22.39
CA VAL A 76 2.32 1.78 21.89
C VAL A 76 2.98 0.42 22.15
N PRO A 77 2.84 -0.21 23.32
CA PRO A 77 3.37 -1.55 23.56
C PRO A 77 2.71 -2.65 22.72
N LEU A 78 1.58 -2.34 22.08
CA LEU A 78 0.79 -3.28 21.28
C LEU A 78 0.99 -3.10 19.78
N LEU A 79 1.74 -2.10 19.34
CA LEU A 79 2.02 -1.88 17.92
C LEU A 79 2.89 -3.01 17.37
N PHE A 80 2.51 -3.56 16.24
CA PHE A 80 3.23 -4.67 15.62
C PHE A 80 4.49 -4.18 14.90
N GLU A 81 5.62 -4.80 15.17
CA GLU A 81 6.82 -4.64 14.36
C GLU A 81 6.58 -5.20 12.94
N HIS A 82 7.21 -4.59 11.95
CA HIS A 82 7.10 -5.01 10.53
C HIS A 82 7.46 -6.51 10.31
N THR A 83 8.20 -7.11 11.22
CA THR A 83 8.56 -8.53 11.19
C THR A 83 7.40 -9.46 11.51
N VAL A 84 6.33 -8.98 12.15
CA VAL A 84 5.14 -9.79 12.49
C VAL A 84 4.51 -10.39 11.24
N PHE A 85 4.36 -9.58 10.17
CA PHE A 85 3.75 -10.02 8.91
C PHE A 85 4.63 -10.96 8.06
N LYS A 86 5.82 -11.27 8.51
CA LYS A 86 6.75 -12.25 7.90
C LYS A 86 7.37 -13.19 8.94
N SER A 87 6.71 -13.38 10.08
CA SER A 87 7.19 -14.21 11.20
C SER A 87 6.99 -15.71 11.00
N TYR A 88 6.43 -16.14 9.88
CA TYR A 88 6.35 -17.56 9.53
C TYR A 88 7.73 -18.14 9.21
N PRO A 89 7.98 -19.45 9.50
CA PRO A 89 9.22 -20.10 9.09
C PRO A 89 9.39 -20.08 7.56
N PRO A 90 10.51 -19.59 7.00
CA PRO A 90 10.71 -19.51 5.53
C PRO A 90 10.55 -20.87 4.82
N SER A 91 10.87 -21.96 5.51
CA SER A 91 10.70 -23.33 5.00
C SER A 91 9.25 -23.70 4.64
N LEU A 92 8.25 -22.96 5.13
CA LEU A 92 6.85 -23.18 4.75
C LEU A 92 6.61 -22.84 3.29
N LEU A 93 7.15 -21.72 2.80
CA LEU A 93 7.08 -21.35 1.39
C LEU A 93 7.97 -22.23 0.52
N GLU A 94 9.16 -22.59 1.02
CA GLU A 94 10.07 -23.49 0.29
C GLU A 94 9.47 -24.87 0.01
N LYS A 95 8.61 -25.35 0.91
CA LYS A 95 7.94 -26.65 0.81
C LYS A 95 6.49 -26.55 0.32
N ASN A 96 6.04 -25.38 -0.11
CA ASN A 96 4.63 -25.09 -0.46
C ASN A 96 3.63 -25.56 0.63
N ASN A 97 4.00 -25.42 1.91
CA ASN A 97 3.14 -25.82 3.02
C ASN A 97 2.14 -24.71 3.34
N PHE A 98 1.20 -24.48 2.43
CA PHE A 98 0.21 -23.43 2.54
C PHE A 98 -0.82 -23.68 3.66
N THR A 99 -1.06 -24.92 4.03
CA THR A 99 -1.88 -25.25 5.22
C THR A 99 -1.25 -24.66 6.50
N ALA A 100 0.07 -24.73 6.63
CA ALA A 100 0.76 -24.14 7.78
C ALA A 100 0.83 -22.59 7.66
N ILE A 101 0.92 -22.04 6.46
CA ILE A 101 0.79 -20.58 6.20
C ILE A 101 -0.60 -20.10 6.64
N ASN A 102 -1.69 -20.80 6.27
CA ASN A 102 -3.04 -20.45 6.70
C ASN A 102 -3.17 -20.46 8.23
N LYS A 103 -2.63 -21.48 8.91
CA LYS A 103 -2.62 -21.55 10.39
C LYS A 103 -1.82 -20.44 11.04
N TRP A 104 -0.75 -19.97 10.41
CA TRP A 104 0.03 -18.83 10.87
C TRP A 104 -0.75 -17.53 10.66
N LEU A 105 -1.31 -17.32 9.45
CA LEU A 105 -2.06 -16.12 9.09
C LEU A 105 -3.30 -15.94 9.97
N ALA A 106 -3.99 -17.05 10.31
CA ALA A 106 -5.14 -17.09 11.20
C ALA A 106 -4.88 -16.48 12.58
N LYS A 107 -3.62 -16.42 13.03
CA LYS A 107 -3.25 -15.80 14.31
C LYS A 107 -3.17 -14.27 14.24
N LEU A 108 -3.13 -13.69 13.06
CA LEU A 108 -2.99 -12.25 12.83
C LEU A 108 -4.33 -11.55 12.58
N VAL A 109 -5.40 -12.30 12.44
CA VAL A 109 -6.76 -11.81 12.14
C VAL A 109 -7.72 -12.15 13.25
N THR A 110 -8.95 -11.64 13.16
CA THR A 110 -10.06 -12.00 14.09
C THR A 110 -10.31 -13.50 14.07
N SER A 111 -10.79 -14.04 15.18
CA SER A 111 -10.95 -15.50 15.38
C SER A 111 -11.87 -16.14 14.34
N ASP A 112 -12.98 -15.50 14.00
CA ASP A 112 -13.91 -15.92 12.96
C ASP A 112 -13.26 -15.95 11.57
N MET A 113 -12.50 -14.90 11.23
CA MET A 113 -11.73 -14.89 9.98
C MET A 113 -10.61 -15.92 10.00
N GLY A 114 -9.95 -16.11 11.14
CA GLY A 114 -8.90 -17.11 11.33
C GLY A 114 -9.42 -18.54 11.16
N GLU A 115 -10.60 -18.86 11.67
CA GLU A 115 -11.29 -20.13 11.45
C GLU A 115 -11.62 -20.33 9.97
N ALA A 116 -12.15 -19.29 9.32
CA ALA A 116 -12.44 -19.32 7.89
C ALA A 116 -11.16 -19.55 7.04
N ILE A 117 -10.06 -18.86 7.33
CA ILE A 117 -8.76 -19.08 6.67
C ILE A 117 -8.26 -20.52 6.86
N ALA A 118 -8.33 -21.02 8.08
CA ALA A 118 -7.84 -22.37 8.41
C ALA A 118 -8.67 -23.48 7.75
N ALA A 119 -9.93 -23.20 7.44
CA ALA A 119 -10.85 -24.15 6.80
C ALA A 119 -10.66 -24.25 5.27
N VAL A 120 -9.95 -23.31 4.62
CA VAL A 120 -9.73 -23.36 3.17
C VAL A 120 -8.78 -24.52 2.84
N ASP A 121 -9.24 -25.42 1.96
CA ASP A 121 -8.39 -26.49 1.44
C ASP A 121 -7.40 -25.93 0.41
N VAL A 122 -6.15 -25.88 0.79
CA VAL A 122 -5.02 -25.42 -0.02
C VAL A 122 -4.03 -26.54 -0.35
N SER A 123 -4.44 -27.81 -0.15
CA SER A 123 -3.57 -28.99 -0.33
C SER A 123 -3.11 -29.19 -1.77
N ALA A 124 -3.89 -28.72 -2.75
CA ALA A 124 -3.58 -28.78 -4.19
C ALA A 124 -2.67 -27.66 -4.67
N CYS A 125 -2.45 -26.59 -3.87
CA CYS A 125 -1.67 -25.43 -4.28
C CYS A 125 -0.17 -25.78 -4.44
N GLN A 126 0.39 -25.49 -5.58
CA GLN A 126 1.78 -25.78 -5.92
C GLN A 126 2.68 -24.54 -5.91
N GLY A 127 2.10 -23.35 -5.69
CA GLY A 127 2.80 -22.07 -5.64
C GLY A 127 1.96 -21.00 -4.99
N LEU A 128 2.56 -19.81 -4.87
CA LEU A 128 1.89 -18.64 -4.29
C LEU A 128 0.70 -18.19 -5.14
N ASP A 129 0.82 -18.23 -6.47
CA ASP A 129 -0.26 -17.83 -7.36
C ASP A 129 -1.50 -18.70 -7.13
N ASP A 130 -1.32 -20.04 -7.09
CA ASP A 130 -2.41 -20.99 -6.83
C ASP A 130 -3.04 -20.77 -5.44
N TRP A 131 -2.20 -20.49 -4.43
CA TRP A 131 -2.66 -20.23 -3.08
C TRP A 131 -3.50 -18.95 -3.00
N PHE A 132 -3.03 -17.85 -3.60
CA PHE A 132 -3.80 -16.60 -3.61
C PHE A 132 -5.13 -16.75 -4.36
N GLU A 133 -5.14 -17.42 -5.52
CA GLU A 133 -6.38 -17.67 -6.27
C GLU A 133 -7.37 -18.50 -5.46
N THR A 134 -6.89 -19.54 -4.77
CA THR A 134 -7.71 -20.39 -3.90
C THR A 134 -8.29 -19.59 -2.73
N MET A 135 -7.46 -18.76 -2.08
CA MET A 135 -7.90 -17.92 -0.96
C MET A 135 -8.93 -16.87 -1.40
N ASP A 136 -8.71 -16.20 -2.54
CA ASP A 136 -9.63 -15.19 -3.08
C ASP A 136 -10.98 -15.81 -3.47
N ALA A 137 -10.98 -17.01 -4.04
CA ALA A 137 -12.20 -17.71 -4.42
C ALA A 137 -13.01 -18.16 -3.19
N ALA A 138 -12.32 -18.61 -2.13
CA ALA A 138 -12.97 -19.09 -0.90
C ALA A 138 -13.42 -17.95 0.02
N LEU A 139 -12.68 -16.85 0.09
CA LEU A 139 -12.85 -15.75 1.05
C LEU A 139 -12.84 -14.38 0.34
N PRO A 140 -13.86 -14.03 -0.46
CA PRO A 140 -13.87 -12.78 -1.24
C PRO A 140 -13.89 -11.51 -0.39
N GLN A 141 -14.25 -11.60 0.90
CA GLN A 141 -14.21 -10.51 1.86
C GLN A 141 -12.79 -10.25 2.40
N LEU A 142 -11.86 -11.19 2.27
CA LEU A 142 -10.46 -11.07 2.67
C LEU A 142 -9.62 -10.72 1.43
N CYS A 143 -8.73 -9.77 1.58
CA CYS A 143 -7.88 -9.27 0.50
C CYS A 143 -6.41 -9.39 0.92
N ILE A 144 -5.90 -10.62 0.95
CA ILE A 144 -4.50 -10.86 1.32
C ILE A 144 -3.60 -10.24 0.25
N SER A 145 -2.65 -9.42 0.69
CA SER A 145 -1.60 -8.89 -0.16
C SER A 145 -0.21 -9.28 0.35
N HIS A 146 0.81 -9.12 -0.48
CA HIS A 146 2.17 -9.30 -0.05
C HIS A 146 3.06 -8.11 -0.43
N THR A 147 4.19 -7.97 0.25
CA THR A 147 5.24 -7.02 -0.11
C THR A 147 6.18 -7.62 -1.15
N SER A 148 7.05 -6.78 -1.75
CA SER A 148 8.03 -7.23 -2.76
C SER A 148 9.12 -8.20 -2.24
N GLY A 149 9.16 -8.46 -0.93
CA GLY A 149 10.02 -9.49 -0.33
C GLY A 149 11.52 -9.32 -0.50
N THR A 150 11.98 -8.12 -0.58
CA THR A 150 13.37 -7.76 -0.93
C THR A 150 14.43 -8.24 0.06
N SER A 151 14.04 -8.60 1.29
CA SER A 151 14.89 -9.32 2.26
C SER A 151 14.90 -10.85 2.03
N GLY A 152 14.29 -11.33 0.94
CA GLY A 152 14.13 -12.76 0.65
C GLY A 152 12.90 -13.40 1.30
N THR A 153 12.16 -12.65 2.13
CA THR A 153 10.94 -13.13 2.80
C THR A 153 9.80 -12.16 2.52
N LEU A 154 8.66 -12.67 2.04
CA LEU A 154 7.46 -11.89 1.80
C LEU A 154 6.77 -11.57 3.13
N SER A 155 6.24 -10.35 3.28
CA SER A 155 5.24 -10.07 4.31
C SER A 155 3.87 -10.33 3.73
N PHE A 156 3.00 -11.04 4.45
CA PHE A 156 1.59 -11.24 4.08
C PHE A 156 0.71 -10.34 4.94
N LEU A 157 -0.08 -9.50 4.30
CA LEU A 157 -0.94 -8.50 4.92
C LEU A 157 -2.40 -8.92 4.75
N PRO A 158 -3.10 -9.30 5.82
CA PRO A 158 -4.46 -9.83 5.76
C PRO A 158 -5.51 -8.70 5.86
N ASN A 159 -5.54 -7.82 4.89
CA ASN A 159 -6.54 -6.75 4.84
C ASN A 159 -7.91 -7.30 4.41
N SER A 160 -8.98 -6.62 4.77
CA SER A 160 -10.30 -6.88 4.20
C SER A 160 -10.50 -6.14 2.86
N SER A 161 -11.42 -6.62 2.04
CA SER A 161 -11.84 -5.88 0.82
C SER A 161 -12.43 -4.51 1.17
N ARG A 162 -13.10 -4.38 2.33
CA ARG A 162 -13.66 -3.13 2.84
C ARG A 162 -12.58 -2.08 3.17
N GLU A 163 -11.43 -2.50 3.67
CA GLU A 163 -10.30 -1.59 3.92
C GLU A 163 -9.83 -0.92 2.63
N TYR A 164 -9.67 -1.69 1.55
CA TYR A 164 -9.35 -1.14 0.24
C TYR A 164 -10.46 -0.26 -0.32
N GLU A 165 -11.73 -0.63 -0.14
CA GLU A 165 -12.87 0.17 -0.57
C GLU A 165 -12.90 1.53 0.15
N LYS A 166 -12.68 1.56 1.47
CA LYS A 166 -12.56 2.80 2.26
C LYS A 166 -11.42 3.69 1.75
N ALA A 167 -10.24 3.12 1.55
CA ALA A 167 -9.07 3.85 1.06
C ALA A 167 -9.29 4.41 -0.36
N VAL A 168 -9.88 3.62 -1.25
CA VAL A 168 -10.18 4.06 -2.63
C VAL A 168 -11.29 5.10 -2.65
N SER A 169 -12.28 5.02 -1.75
CA SER A 169 -13.34 6.06 -1.63
C SER A 169 -12.76 7.43 -1.27
N VAL A 170 -11.79 7.48 -0.35
CA VAL A 170 -11.06 8.72 -0.05
C VAL A 170 -10.28 9.20 -1.28
N ARG A 171 -9.57 8.31 -1.95
CA ARG A 171 -8.82 8.63 -3.17
C ARG A 171 -9.73 9.14 -4.28
N ARG A 172 -10.90 8.53 -4.46
CA ARG A 172 -11.94 8.98 -5.39
C ARG A 172 -12.38 10.39 -5.09
N MET A 173 -12.68 10.71 -3.83
CA MET A 173 -13.08 12.04 -3.40
C MET A 173 -12.08 13.11 -3.87
N PHE A 174 -10.79 12.89 -3.70
CA PHE A 174 -9.74 13.80 -4.19
C PHE A 174 -9.60 13.80 -5.71
N ALA A 175 -9.61 12.62 -6.35
CA ALA A 175 -9.47 12.50 -7.80
C ALA A 175 -10.64 13.16 -8.55
N TRP A 176 -11.84 13.11 -7.98
CA TRP A 176 -13.03 13.76 -8.55
C TRP A 176 -13.18 15.22 -8.10
N LYS A 177 -12.34 15.71 -7.18
CA LYS A 177 -12.49 17.03 -6.56
C LYS A 177 -13.90 17.22 -5.98
N GLN A 178 -14.37 16.23 -5.20
CA GLN A 178 -15.72 16.27 -4.61
C GLN A 178 -15.83 17.40 -3.58
N GLU A 179 -16.95 18.12 -3.61
CA GLU A 179 -17.32 19.19 -2.66
C GLU A 179 -18.70 18.93 -2.05
N GLY A 180 -19.13 17.68 -2.03
CA GLY A 180 -20.41 17.24 -1.46
C GLY A 180 -20.88 15.92 -2.07
N PRO A 181 -21.97 15.34 -1.52
CA PRO A 181 -22.53 14.08 -2.01
C PRO A 181 -23.07 14.18 -3.45
N ASP A 182 -23.55 15.36 -3.85
CA ASP A 182 -24.14 15.62 -5.16
C ASP A 182 -23.12 16.09 -6.20
N SER A 183 -21.81 16.03 -5.89
CA SER A 183 -20.77 16.41 -6.84
C SER A 183 -20.83 15.50 -8.09
N PRO A 184 -20.69 16.07 -9.30
CA PRO A 184 -20.79 15.29 -10.52
C PRO A 184 -19.70 14.22 -10.61
N HIS A 185 -20.08 13.06 -11.14
CA HIS A 185 -19.13 11.97 -11.40
C HIS A 185 -18.45 12.23 -12.75
N PRO A 186 -17.14 12.51 -12.79
CA PRO A 186 -16.46 12.73 -14.05
C PRO A 186 -16.33 11.44 -14.86
N ASP A 187 -16.30 11.55 -16.19
CA ASP A 187 -15.86 10.45 -17.04
C ASP A 187 -14.35 10.25 -16.83
N MET A 188 -14.01 9.35 -15.91
CA MET A 188 -12.65 9.09 -15.48
C MET A 188 -12.14 7.81 -16.09
N HIS A 189 -10.94 7.86 -16.65
CA HIS A 189 -10.19 6.68 -17.09
C HIS A 189 -8.98 6.46 -16.18
N THR A 190 -8.38 5.28 -16.24
CA THR A 190 -7.08 5.00 -15.61
C THR A 190 -6.08 4.59 -16.68
N ALA A 191 -4.93 5.26 -16.77
CA ALA A 191 -3.77 4.80 -17.49
C ALA A 191 -2.76 4.24 -16.49
N TYR A 192 -2.72 2.91 -16.37
CA TYR A 192 -1.93 2.23 -15.36
C TYR A 192 -0.68 1.60 -15.99
N PRO A 193 0.52 2.15 -15.78
CA PRO A 193 1.74 1.73 -16.49
C PRO A 193 2.35 0.43 -15.95
N TYR A 194 1.52 -0.52 -15.51
CA TYR A 194 1.93 -1.78 -14.89
C TYR A 194 0.91 -2.89 -15.17
N TYR A 195 0.98 -3.99 -14.44
CA TYR A 195 0.03 -5.10 -14.53
C TYR A 195 -1.36 -4.72 -14.04
N ARG A 196 -2.40 -5.25 -14.72
CA ARG A 196 -3.79 -4.99 -14.35
C ARG A 196 -4.16 -5.55 -12.98
N LYS A 197 -3.65 -6.74 -12.66
CA LYS A 197 -3.95 -7.50 -11.44
C LYS A 197 -2.68 -8.09 -10.83
N GLY A 198 -2.76 -8.51 -9.60
CA GLY A 198 -1.71 -9.17 -8.84
C GLY A 198 -1.95 -9.04 -7.35
N TYR A 199 -1.05 -9.60 -6.56
CA TYR A 199 -1.21 -9.72 -5.11
C TYR A 199 -0.31 -8.77 -4.31
N LEU A 200 0.43 -7.87 -4.99
CA LEU A 200 1.04 -6.73 -4.32
C LEU A 200 -0.04 -5.77 -3.81
N SER A 201 0.18 -5.14 -2.66
CA SER A 201 -0.81 -4.28 -2.01
C SER A 201 -1.41 -3.22 -2.96
N HIS A 202 -0.60 -2.55 -3.78
CA HIS A 202 -1.08 -1.56 -4.75
C HIS A 202 -1.91 -2.17 -5.89
N LEU A 203 -1.65 -3.43 -6.29
CA LEU A 203 -2.45 -4.14 -7.29
C LEU A 203 -3.77 -4.64 -6.72
N ARG A 204 -3.80 -5.00 -5.43
CA ARG A 204 -5.05 -5.33 -4.74
C ARG A 204 -6.02 -4.15 -4.73
N GLY A 205 -5.51 -2.94 -4.57
CA GLY A 205 -6.32 -1.72 -4.65
C GLY A 205 -6.99 -1.50 -6.02
N ASN A 206 -6.50 -2.11 -7.10
CA ASN A 206 -7.06 -1.91 -8.44
C ASN A 206 -8.49 -2.43 -8.58
N VAL A 207 -8.88 -3.51 -7.88
CA VAL A 207 -10.26 -4.03 -7.90
C VAL A 207 -11.22 -3.00 -7.32
N ALA A 208 -10.90 -2.45 -6.15
CA ALA A 208 -11.70 -1.39 -5.54
C ALA A 208 -11.68 -0.10 -6.39
N LEU A 209 -10.53 0.22 -7.00
CA LEU A 209 -10.39 1.37 -7.89
C LEU A 209 -11.30 1.23 -9.14
N MET A 210 -11.31 0.07 -9.79
CA MET A 210 -12.19 -0.19 -10.94
C MET A 210 -13.67 -0.07 -10.55
N LYS A 211 -14.05 -0.55 -9.36
CA LYS A 211 -15.44 -0.53 -8.88
C LYS A 211 -15.90 0.87 -8.45
N LEU A 212 -15.04 1.66 -7.81
CA LEU A 212 -15.45 2.85 -7.09
C LEU A 212 -15.05 4.17 -7.76
N LEU A 213 -13.98 4.17 -8.56
CA LEU A 213 -13.45 5.38 -9.16
C LEU A 213 -13.84 5.53 -10.63
N LEU A 214 -14.00 4.42 -11.34
CA LEU A 214 -14.24 4.40 -12.78
C LEU A 214 -15.73 4.17 -13.10
N PRO A 215 -16.26 4.78 -14.16
CA PRO A 215 -17.63 4.52 -14.65
C PRO A 215 -17.84 3.06 -15.09
N SER A 216 -16.78 2.41 -15.58
CA SER A 216 -16.78 1.04 -16.05
C SER A 216 -15.39 0.43 -15.93
N GLU A 217 -15.30 -0.89 -15.81
CA GLU A 217 -14.03 -1.62 -15.88
C GLU A 217 -13.29 -1.44 -17.22
N SER A 218 -13.99 -1.14 -18.30
CA SER A 218 -13.39 -0.82 -19.61
C SER A 218 -12.59 0.48 -19.59
N ASN A 219 -12.83 1.36 -18.59
CA ASN A 219 -12.07 2.59 -18.41
C ASN A 219 -10.71 2.34 -17.71
N PHE A 220 -10.40 1.10 -17.33
CA PHE A 220 -9.12 0.72 -16.73
C PHE A 220 -8.14 0.21 -17.78
N HIS A 221 -7.19 1.01 -18.18
CA HIS A 221 -6.19 0.70 -19.21
C HIS A 221 -4.85 0.40 -18.54
N ALA A 222 -4.52 -0.87 -18.40
CA ALA A 222 -3.21 -1.32 -17.92
C ALA A 222 -2.22 -1.51 -19.06
N ALA A 223 -0.93 -1.33 -18.81
CA ALA A 223 0.13 -1.64 -19.76
C ALA A 223 0.17 -3.15 -20.04
N TYR A 224 0.01 -3.97 -18.98
CA TYR A 224 -0.01 -5.41 -19.06
C TYR A 224 -1.37 -5.94 -18.57
N PRO A 225 -2.19 -6.59 -19.43
CA PRO A 225 -3.52 -7.07 -19.06
C PRO A 225 -3.50 -8.28 -18.11
N GLU A 226 -2.38 -8.98 -18.03
CA GLU A 226 -2.19 -10.20 -17.26
C GLU A 226 -2.11 -9.94 -15.75
N THR A 227 -2.08 -11.04 -14.98
CA THR A 227 -1.81 -11.03 -13.54
C THR A 227 -0.30 -11.13 -13.28
N LEU A 228 0.23 -10.25 -12.45
CA LEU A 228 1.63 -10.33 -11.99
C LEU A 228 1.81 -11.56 -11.09
N SER A 229 2.71 -12.46 -11.47
CA SER A 229 2.98 -13.68 -10.73
C SER A 229 3.74 -13.42 -9.42
N SER A 230 3.16 -13.86 -8.30
CA SER A 230 3.81 -13.85 -6.98
C SER A 230 4.93 -14.86 -6.87
N ASP A 231 4.82 -15.99 -7.58
CA ASP A 231 5.87 -17.01 -7.62
C ASP A 231 7.15 -16.44 -8.26
N VAL A 232 7.02 -15.69 -9.36
CA VAL A 232 8.16 -15.03 -10.04
C VAL A 232 8.74 -13.92 -9.17
N LEU A 233 7.91 -13.11 -8.52
CA LEU A 233 8.39 -12.08 -7.59
C LEU A 233 9.16 -12.68 -6.40
N HIS A 234 8.65 -13.78 -5.84
CA HIS A 234 9.31 -14.49 -4.75
C HIS A 234 10.66 -15.08 -5.19
N LEU A 235 10.73 -15.65 -6.40
CA LEU A 235 12.00 -16.12 -6.98
C LEU A 235 13.01 -14.97 -7.11
N GLY A 236 12.59 -13.80 -7.63
CA GLY A 236 13.44 -12.62 -7.73
C GLY A 236 13.95 -12.12 -6.38
N ALA A 237 13.11 -12.19 -5.35
CA ALA A 237 13.53 -11.88 -3.99
C ALA A 237 14.58 -12.86 -3.44
N LYS A 238 14.40 -14.17 -3.68
CA LYS A 238 15.36 -15.23 -3.31
C LYS A 238 16.68 -15.07 -4.05
N LEU A 239 16.63 -14.76 -5.35
CA LEU A 239 17.82 -14.53 -6.17
C LEU A 239 18.70 -13.42 -5.57
N ARG A 240 18.10 -12.26 -5.30
CA ARG A 240 18.83 -11.13 -4.69
C ARG A 240 19.41 -11.46 -3.33
N ALA A 241 18.63 -12.14 -2.47
CA ALA A 241 19.12 -12.58 -1.16
C ALA A 241 20.26 -13.59 -1.28
N ALA A 242 20.23 -14.49 -2.27
CA ALA A 242 21.28 -15.44 -2.53
C ALA A 242 22.54 -14.77 -3.11
N GLN A 243 22.38 -13.79 -4.01
CA GLN A 243 23.48 -12.99 -4.54
C GLN A 243 24.21 -12.21 -3.44
N SER A 244 23.45 -11.53 -2.57
CA SER A 244 24.04 -10.76 -1.47
C SER A 244 24.82 -11.64 -0.46
N LYS A 245 24.41 -12.91 -0.31
CA LYS A 245 25.04 -13.90 0.58
C LYS A 245 26.07 -14.79 -0.11
N GLY A 246 26.26 -14.68 -1.44
CA GLY A 246 27.18 -15.55 -2.21
C GLY A 246 26.74 -17.03 -2.23
N THR A 247 25.43 -17.31 -2.20
CA THR A 247 24.84 -18.67 -2.11
C THR A 247 23.97 -19.04 -3.31
N LEU A 248 24.19 -18.42 -4.47
CA LEU A 248 23.42 -18.70 -5.70
C LEU A 248 23.47 -20.17 -6.13
N ASP A 249 24.60 -20.84 -5.92
CA ASP A 249 24.82 -22.24 -6.19
C ASP A 249 23.92 -23.20 -5.39
N ARG A 250 23.32 -22.71 -4.33
CA ARG A 250 22.40 -23.45 -3.44
C ARG A 250 20.93 -23.14 -3.67
N LEU A 251 20.63 -22.25 -4.62
CA LEU A 251 19.25 -21.87 -4.88
C LEU A 251 18.50 -22.99 -5.59
N VAL A 252 17.44 -23.48 -4.95
CA VAL A 252 16.55 -24.50 -5.53
C VAL A 252 15.31 -23.81 -6.09
N ILE A 253 15.04 -24.07 -7.37
CA ILE A 253 13.79 -23.65 -8.02
C ILE A 253 12.80 -24.81 -7.94
N SER A 254 11.54 -24.50 -7.60
CA SER A 254 10.50 -25.54 -7.54
C SER A 254 10.21 -26.10 -8.93
N PRO A 255 9.96 -27.42 -9.08
CA PRO A 255 9.55 -28.01 -10.37
C PRO A 255 8.29 -27.35 -10.95
N ALA A 256 7.34 -26.94 -10.10
CA ALA A 256 6.12 -26.25 -10.51
C ALA A 256 6.44 -24.89 -11.17
N LEU A 257 7.40 -24.12 -10.65
CA LEU A 257 7.83 -22.86 -11.25
C LEU A 257 8.56 -23.08 -12.58
N LEU A 258 9.41 -24.11 -12.67
CA LEU A 258 10.04 -24.50 -13.93
C LEU A 258 9.02 -24.94 -15.00
N ALA A 259 7.96 -25.64 -14.60
CA ALA A 259 6.86 -26.01 -15.50
C ALA A 259 6.14 -24.79 -16.08
N LYS A 260 6.03 -23.69 -15.31
CA LYS A 260 5.43 -22.42 -15.76
C LYS A 260 6.37 -21.58 -16.65
N LYS A 261 7.67 -21.96 -16.77
CA LYS A 261 8.68 -21.16 -17.50
C LYS A 261 8.23 -20.79 -18.92
N LYS A 262 7.72 -21.75 -19.68
CA LYS A 262 7.27 -21.51 -21.06
C LYS A 262 6.19 -20.44 -21.16
N SER A 263 5.26 -20.40 -20.22
CA SER A 263 4.20 -19.37 -20.15
C SER A 263 4.79 -18.01 -19.83
N PHE A 264 5.78 -17.95 -18.91
CA PHE A 264 6.47 -16.72 -18.56
C PHE A 264 7.29 -16.17 -19.75
N ASP A 265 8.02 -17.05 -20.47
CA ASP A 265 8.79 -16.66 -21.67
C ASP A 265 7.87 -16.08 -22.76
N GLN A 266 6.70 -16.68 -22.97
CA GLN A 266 5.70 -16.18 -23.91
C GLN A 266 5.17 -14.81 -23.48
N LEU A 267 4.85 -14.64 -22.20
CA LEU A 267 4.41 -13.36 -21.67
C LEU A 267 5.47 -12.27 -21.81
N GLN A 268 6.71 -12.59 -21.48
CA GLN A 268 7.84 -11.67 -21.61
C GLN A 268 8.07 -11.25 -23.07
N ALA A 269 7.94 -12.18 -24.00
CA ALA A 269 8.03 -11.87 -25.44
C ALA A 269 6.91 -10.94 -25.95
N GLN A 270 5.74 -10.94 -25.30
CA GLN A 270 4.60 -10.07 -25.64
C GLN A 270 4.66 -8.69 -24.98
N MET A 271 5.43 -8.53 -23.91
CA MET A 271 5.50 -7.25 -23.14
C MET A 271 5.80 -6.01 -24.00
N PRO A 272 6.76 -6.04 -24.97
CA PRO A 272 7.01 -4.88 -25.84
C PRO A 272 5.79 -4.50 -26.69
N GLN A 273 5.04 -5.51 -27.19
CA GLN A 273 3.83 -5.29 -27.97
C GLN A 273 2.71 -4.70 -27.10
N HIS A 274 2.51 -5.22 -25.88
CA HIS A 274 1.53 -4.68 -24.92
C HIS A 274 1.86 -3.24 -24.57
N LEU A 275 3.13 -2.93 -24.34
CA LEU A 275 3.56 -1.57 -24.03
C LEU A 275 3.35 -0.62 -25.22
N ALA A 276 3.64 -1.05 -26.44
CA ALA A 276 3.36 -0.26 -27.63
C ALA A 276 1.86 0.02 -27.78
N ALA A 277 1.00 -1.01 -27.65
CA ALA A 277 -0.45 -0.85 -27.70
C ALA A 277 -0.99 0.06 -26.58
N PHE A 278 -0.36 0.05 -25.41
CA PHE A 278 -0.70 0.95 -24.31
C PHE A 278 -0.44 2.42 -24.67
N PHE A 279 0.71 2.74 -25.28
CA PHE A 279 1.02 4.09 -25.73
C PHE A 279 0.13 4.53 -26.92
N ASP A 280 -0.16 3.63 -27.86
CA ASP A 280 -1.08 3.91 -28.98
C ASP A 280 -2.47 4.25 -28.46
N ARG A 281 -2.94 3.55 -27.42
CA ARG A 281 -4.23 3.83 -26.74
C ARG A 281 -4.22 5.18 -26.03
N MET A 282 -3.13 5.54 -25.37
CA MET A 282 -2.99 6.87 -24.77
C MET A 282 -3.04 7.97 -25.83
N ALA A 283 -2.38 7.77 -26.97
CA ALA A 283 -2.32 8.75 -28.07
C ALA A 283 -3.66 8.91 -28.81
N SER A 284 -4.50 7.90 -28.82
CA SER A 284 -5.78 7.88 -29.56
C SER A 284 -7.00 7.97 -28.64
N GLU A 285 -7.26 6.91 -27.86
CA GLU A 285 -8.49 6.78 -27.07
C GLU A 285 -8.52 7.67 -25.83
N LEU A 286 -7.35 7.91 -25.18
CA LEU A 286 -7.26 8.67 -23.94
C LEU A 286 -6.85 10.11 -24.14
N LYS A 287 -6.54 10.52 -25.37
CA LYS A 287 -6.12 11.90 -25.68
C LYS A 287 -7.20 12.92 -25.26
N GLY A 288 -6.80 13.86 -24.42
CA GLY A 288 -7.68 14.89 -23.88
C GLY A 288 -8.70 14.43 -22.85
N LYS A 289 -8.74 13.12 -22.51
CA LYS A 289 -9.62 12.60 -21.47
C LYS A 289 -9.03 12.83 -20.08
N ARG A 290 -9.91 12.90 -19.10
CA ARG A 290 -9.52 12.97 -17.69
C ARG A 290 -9.11 11.59 -17.20
N VAL A 291 -7.87 11.49 -16.71
CA VAL A 291 -7.32 10.22 -16.24
C VAL A 291 -6.88 10.27 -14.78
N TYR A 292 -6.97 9.12 -14.12
CA TYR A 292 -6.28 8.81 -12.88
C TYR A 292 -5.03 7.99 -13.23
N ILE A 293 -3.87 8.43 -12.81
CA ILE A 293 -2.63 7.66 -12.92
C ILE A 293 -2.00 7.55 -11.54
N GLY A 294 -1.85 6.34 -11.03
CA GLY A 294 -1.21 6.08 -9.75
C GLY A 294 0.02 5.19 -9.93
N GLY A 295 1.07 5.48 -9.17
CA GLY A 295 2.28 4.67 -9.22
C GLY A 295 3.39 5.23 -8.36
N THR A 296 4.51 4.51 -8.28
CA THR A 296 5.74 5.04 -7.72
C THR A 296 6.36 6.06 -8.66
N TRP A 297 7.17 6.97 -8.13
CA TRP A 297 7.77 8.04 -8.95
C TRP A 297 8.57 7.49 -10.16
N ASN A 298 9.30 6.39 -9.97
CA ASN A 298 10.08 5.77 -11.05
C ASN A 298 9.20 5.16 -12.14
N LEU A 299 8.06 4.58 -11.77
CA LEU A 299 7.08 4.04 -12.73
C LEU A 299 6.46 5.18 -13.55
N LEU A 300 6.07 6.28 -12.89
CA LEU A 300 5.54 7.45 -13.57
C LEU A 300 6.58 8.11 -14.49
N HIS A 301 7.80 8.27 -14.02
CA HIS A 301 8.89 8.85 -14.81
C HIS A 301 9.27 7.96 -15.98
N GLY A 302 9.36 6.63 -15.78
CA GLY A 302 9.61 5.68 -16.87
C GLY A 302 8.55 5.75 -17.96
N MET A 303 7.27 5.81 -17.59
CA MET A 303 6.16 6.02 -18.53
C MET A 303 6.28 7.35 -19.25
N ALA A 304 6.52 8.45 -18.53
CA ALA A 304 6.64 9.78 -19.13
C ALA A 304 7.79 9.84 -20.13
N LYS A 305 8.97 9.34 -19.75
CA LYS A 305 10.14 9.29 -20.63
C LYS A 305 9.84 8.50 -21.91
N ALA A 306 9.29 7.30 -21.77
CA ALA A 306 8.94 6.47 -22.95
C ALA A 306 7.85 7.10 -23.82
N GLY A 307 6.93 7.86 -23.24
CA GLY A 307 5.93 8.64 -24.00
C GLY A 307 6.54 9.84 -24.74
N LEU A 308 7.39 10.61 -24.07
CA LEU A 308 8.08 11.75 -24.67
C LEU A 308 9.01 11.31 -25.81
N GLU A 309 9.71 10.19 -25.69
CA GLU A 309 10.52 9.59 -26.75
C GLU A 309 9.68 9.21 -28.00
N ARG A 310 8.38 9.01 -27.81
CA ARG A 310 7.39 8.78 -28.91
C ARG A 310 6.74 10.08 -29.40
N GLY A 311 7.16 11.24 -28.90
CA GLY A 311 6.59 12.55 -29.26
C GLY A 311 5.23 12.82 -28.61
N LEU A 312 4.87 12.12 -27.53
CA LEU A 312 3.61 12.33 -26.80
C LEU A 312 3.82 13.40 -25.73
N GLU A 313 3.13 14.53 -25.87
CA GLU A 313 3.13 15.65 -24.91
C GLU A 313 1.69 16.12 -24.68
N GLY A 314 1.39 16.51 -23.42
CA GLY A 314 0.08 17.03 -23.04
C GLY A 314 -1.06 16.07 -23.38
N VAL A 315 -0.86 14.77 -23.12
CA VAL A 315 -1.74 13.72 -23.65
C VAL A 315 -3.15 13.80 -23.08
N PHE A 316 -3.28 14.13 -21.78
CA PHE A 316 -4.54 14.03 -21.06
C PHE A 316 -5.12 15.42 -20.73
N HIS A 317 -6.35 15.38 -20.20
CA HIS A 317 -6.98 16.61 -19.71
C HIS A 317 -6.19 17.20 -18.52
N PRO A 318 -6.04 18.54 -18.41
CA PRO A 318 -5.30 19.20 -17.33
C PRO A 318 -5.79 18.84 -15.90
N ASP A 319 -7.08 18.52 -15.75
CA ASP A 319 -7.69 18.07 -14.49
C ASP A 319 -7.46 16.58 -14.19
N SER A 320 -6.58 15.91 -14.92
CA SER A 320 -6.18 14.54 -14.60
C SER A 320 -5.51 14.46 -13.24
N TYR A 321 -5.73 13.35 -12.52
CA TYR A 321 -5.20 13.13 -11.19
C TYR A 321 -3.97 12.21 -11.26
N ILE A 322 -2.79 12.79 -11.17
CA ILE A 322 -1.54 12.03 -11.13
C ILE A 322 -1.15 11.85 -9.66
N ALA A 323 -1.08 10.59 -9.21
CA ALA A 323 -0.78 10.24 -7.83
C ALA A 323 0.55 9.48 -7.75
N THR A 324 1.43 9.87 -6.85
CA THR A 324 2.64 9.12 -6.56
C THR A 324 2.83 8.90 -5.06
N THR A 325 3.41 7.77 -4.75
CA THR A 325 3.78 7.38 -3.39
C THR A 325 5.16 6.71 -3.42
N GLY A 326 5.77 6.56 -2.25
CA GLY A 326 7.08 5.96 -2.11
C GLY A 326 8.22 6.97 -2.20
N GLY A 327 9.06 6.98 -1.18
CA GLY A 327 10.27 7.78 -1.11
C GLY A 327 11.34 7.29 -2.09
N ALA A 328 12.45 8.02 -2.16
CA ALA A 328 13.60 7.66 -3.00
C ALA A 328 14.26 6.33 -2.58
N LYS A 329 14.09 5.91 -1.32
CA LYS A 329 14.60 4.63 -0.75
C LYS A 329 16.03 4.30 -1.21
N GLY A 330 16.93 5.28 -1.10
CA GLY A 330 18.33 5.16 -1.53
C GLY A 330 18.57 5.27 -3.04
N VAL A 331 17.52 5.47 -3.84
CA VAL A 331 17.66 5.77 -5.29
C VAL A 331 17.61 7.27 -5.49
N ILE A 332 18.62 7.81 -6.19
CA ILE A 332 18.62 9.23 -6.55
C ILE A 332 17.52 9.49 -7.57
N GLN A 333 16.57 10.34 -7.22
CA GLN A 333 15.54 10.79 -8.16
C GLN A 333 16.22 11.68 -9.22
N PRO A 334 16.03 11.41 -10.51
CA PRO A 334 16.56 12.26 -11.56
C PRO A 334 16.03 13.69 -11.41
N GLU A 335 16.91 14.67 -11.62
CA GLU A 335 16.49 16.07 -11.71
C GLU A 335 15.45 16.22 -12.84
N GLY A 336 14.40 17.02 -12.61
CA GLY A 336 13.35 17.26 -13.62
C GLY A 336 12.35 16.12 -13.85
N TRP A 337 12.39 15.01 -13.11
CA TRP A 337 11.45 13.91 -13.32
C TRP A 337 9.96 14.34 -13.20
N ARG A 338 9.68 15.31 -12.33
CA ARG A 338 8.32 15.86 -12.19
C ARG A 338 7.91 16.63 -13.43
N ASP A 339 8.82 17.41 -13.99
CA ASP A 339 8.56 18.18 -15.20
C ASP A 339 8.31 17.28 -16.40
N ASP A 340 9.07 16.19 -16.52
CA ASP A 340 8.82 15.16 -17.56
C ASP A 340 7.44 14.53 -17.42
N VAL A 341 7.02 14.18 -16.21
CA VAL A 341 5.68 13.60 -15.96
C VAL A 341 4.58 14.63 -16.29
N LEU A 342 4.74 15.89 -15.89
CA LEU A 342 3.76 16.93 -16.18
C LEU A 342 3.73 17.27 -17.67
N ARG A 343 4.88 17.35 -18.35
CA ARG A 343 4.99 17.60 -19.79
C ARG A 343 4.31 16.49 -20.60
N PHE A 344 4.57 15.23 -20.25
CA PHE A 344 3.96 14.08 -20.90
C PHE A 344 2.44 14.05 -20.69
N THR A 345 2.01 14.16 -19.43
CA THR A 345 0.58 13.99 -19.07
C THR A 345 -0.28 15.20 -19.41
N GLY A 346 0.25 16.41 -19.36
CA GLY A 346 -0.50 17.67 -19.43
C GLY A 346 -1.24 18.02 -18.14
N ALA A 347 -1.08 17.24 -17.06
CA ALA A 347 -1.71 17.50 -15.78
C ALA A 347 -1.08 18.73 -15.09
N GLN A 348 -1.88 19.41 -14.26
CA GLN A 348 -1.42 20.63 -13.55
C GLN A 348 -0.46 20.34 -12.40
N ARG A 349 -0.57 19.15 -11.77
CA ARG A 349 0.25 18.76 -10.60
C ARG A 349 0.36 17.27 -10.43
N ILE A 350 1.38 16.85 -9.69
CA ILE A 350 1.51 15.50 -9.16
C ILE A 350 1.09 15.53 -7.67
N ASN A 351 0.17 14.65 -7.29
CA ASN A 351 -0.29 14.50 -5.91
C ASN A 351 0.61 13.47 -5.23
N GLU A 352 1.54 13.95 -4.43
CA GLU A 352 2.46 13.09 -3.69
C GLU A 352 1.84 12.67 -2.36
N SER A 353 2.11 11.44 -1.92
CA SER A 353 1.68 10.96 -0.61
C SER A 353 2.74 10.11 0.08
N TYR A 354 2.79 10.18 1.41
CA TYR A 354 3.47 9.20 2.24
C TYR A 354 2.48 8.09 2.57
N ALA A 355 2.78 6.88 2.14
CA ALA A 355 1.92 5.72 2.31
C ALA A 355 2.74 4.43 2.35
N MET A 356 2.17 3.38 2.94
CA MET A 356 2.79 2.07 3.05
C MET A 356 1.74 0.97 2.93
N SER A 357 2.18 -0.24 2.61
CA SER A 357 1.28 -1.38 2.40
C SER A 357 0.59 -1.83 3.67
N GLU A 358 1.22 -1.62 4.81
CA GLU A 358 0.79 -2.04 6.14
C GLU A 358 -0.29 -1.11 6.75
N VAL A 359 -0.49 0.08 6.16
CA VAL A 359 -1.47 1.09 6.61
C VAL A 359 -2.30 1.52 5.40
N VAL A 360 -3.32 0.72 5.06
CA VAL A 360 -4.07 0.85 3.80
C VAL A 360 -4.83 2.17 3.71
N SER A 361 -5.40 2.66 4.82
CA SER A 361 -6.12 3.94 4.85
C SER A 361 -5.20 5.16 4.99
N GLY A 362 -3.89 4.94 5.15
CA GLY A 362 -2.86 5.96 5.42
C GLY A 362 -2.29 6.64 4.19
N SER A 363 -3.10 7.30 3.37
CA SER A 363 -2.59 8.15 2.30
C SER A 363 -2.39 9.58 2.81
N HIS A 364 -1.19 9.87 3.32
CA HIS A 364 -0.84 11.18 3.89
C HIS A 364 -0.43 12.12 2.75
N LEU A 365 -1.35 12.99 2.33
CA LEU A 365 -1.16 13.84 1.16
C LEU A 365 -0.19 14.99 1.43
N ARG A 366 0.71 15.23 0.46
CA ARG A 366 1.64 16.35 0.48
C ARG A 366 0.91 17.64 0.09
N CYS A 367 1.07 18.68 0.90
CA CYS A 367 0.54 20.00 0.58
C CYS A 367 1.53 20.82 -0.28
N GLU A 368 1.11 22.03 -0.67
CA GLU A 368 1.91 22.98 -1.44
C GLU A 368 3.17 23.47 -0.72
N GLU A 369 3.17 23.45 0.61
CA GLU A 369 4.33 23.75 1.45
C GLU A 369 5.32 22.56 1.56
N GLY A 370 5.02 21.45 0.90
CA GLY A 370 5.88 20.27 0.88
C GLY A 370 5.74 19.35 2.09
N HIS A 371 4.73 19.55 2.96
CA HIS A 371 4.50 18.77 4.16
C HIS A 371 3.46 17.67 3.91
N TYR A 372 3.66 16.48 4.53
CA TYR A 372 2.70 15.37 4.44
C TYR A 372 1.74 15.42 5.63
N HIS A 373 0.47 15.71 5.36
CA HIS A 373 -0.59 15.78 6.36
C HIS A 373 -1.15 14.42 6.68
N PHE A 374 -1.23 14.06 7.97
CA PHE A 374 -1.80 12.78 8.37
C PHE A 374 -3.30 12.71 8.02
N ALA A 375 -3.69 11.55 7.46
CA ALA A 375 -5.09 11.28 7.16
C ALA A 375 -5.89 11.12 8.48
N PRO A 376 -7.15 11.59 8.54
CA PRO A 376 -8.01 11.44 9.72
C PRO A 376 -8.20 9.99 10.19
N THR A 377 -8.06 9.03 9.28
CA THR A 377 -8.17 7.59 9.55
C THR A 377 -6.92 6.97 10.19
N VAL A 378 -5.86 7.75 10.43
CA VAL A 378 -4.61 7.24 10.98
C VAL A 378 -4.14 8.06 12.17
N ILE A 379 -3.75 7.36 13.23
CA ILE A 379 -3.16 7.95 14.43
C ILE A 379 -1.63 7.79 14.32
N PRO A 380 -0.85 8.89 14.20
CA PRO A 380 0.60 8.81 14.17
C PRO A 380 1.20 8.71 15.56
N PHE A 381 2.31 8.00 15.68
CA PHE A 381 3.18 7.95 16.86
C PHE A 381 4.62 8.20 16.44
N LEU A 382 5.40 8.79 17.31
CA LEU A 382 6.86 8.80 17.22
C LEU A 382 7.43 8.03 18.38
N LEU A 383 8.33 7.12 18.06
CA LEU A 383 8.99 6.28 19.06
C LEU A 383 10.48 6.62 19.13
N ASP A 384 11.02 6.55 20.33
CA ASP A 384 12.46 6.53 20.52
C ASP A 384 13.04 5.29 19.84
N PRO A 385 14.02 5.43 18.94
CA PRO A 385 14.53 4.32 18.14
C PRO A 385 15.28 3.26 18.94
N GLN A 386 15.74 3.60 20.16
CA GLN A 386 16.49 2.68 21.02
C GLN A 386 15.60 1.94 22.02
N THR A 387 14.61 2.65 22.57
CA THR A 387 13.75 2.12 23.65
C THR A 387 12.37 1.72 23.18
N SER A 388 11.97 2.11 21.96
CA SER A 388 10.60 1.99 21.41
C SER A 388 9.53 2.67 22.28
N LYS A 389 9.90 3.53 23.22
CA LYS A 389 8.96 4.29 24.03
C LYS A 389 8.39 5.47 23.23
N PRO A 390 7.14 5.90 23.52
CA PRO A 390 6.56 7.04 22.85
C PRO A 390 7.35 8.32 23.16
N LEU A 391 7.56 9.14 22.14
CA LEU A 391 8.10 10.49 22.28
C LEU A 391 6.98 11.49 22.49
N PRO A 392 7.28 12.69 23.09
CA PRO A 392 6.26 13.71 23.34
C PRO A 392 5.50 14.12 22.06
N ARG A 393 4.20 14.35 22.20
CA ARG A 393 3.30 14.80 21.12
C ARG A 393 3.16 16.34 21.15
N THR A 394 4.28 17.05 21.32
CA THR A 394 4.31 18.53 21.40
C THR A 394 5.51 19.07 20.65
N GLY A 395 5.36 20.23 20.01
CA GLY A 395 6.40 20.86 19.21
C GLY A 395 6.81 20.04 17.98
N GLN A 396 8.03 20.25 17.55
CA GLN A 396 8.62 19.51 16.43
C GLN A 396 9.52 18.40 16.97
N VAL A 397 9.15 17.16 16.71
CA VAL A 397 9.85 15.98 17.24
C VAL A 397 10.25 15.03 16.10
N THR A 398 11.48 14.51 16.19
CA THR A 398 12.00 13.48 15.27
C THR A 398 12.07 12.14 15.98
N GLY A 399 11.59 11.08 15.32
CA GLY A 399 11.61 9.73 15.89
C GLY A 399 11.24 8.66 14.88
N ARG A 400 11.20 7.41 15.33
CA ARG A 400 10.74 6.28 14.55
C ARG A 400 9.23 6.40 14.36
N ALA A 401 8.79 6.39 13.11
CA ALA A 401 7.37 6.48 12.77
C ALA A 401 6.65 5.18 13.12
N ALA A 402 5.50 5.32 13.76
CA ALA A 402 4.55 4.24 13.97
C ALA A 402 3.13 4.78 13.77
N PHE A 403 2.21 3.90 13.43
CA PHE A 403 0.85 4.27 13.06
C PHE A 403 -0.17 3.31 13.64
N TYR A 404 -1.37 3.81 13.87
CA TYR A 404 -2.55 2.98 14.02
C TYR A 404 -3.54 3.30 12.90
N ASP A 405 -3.85 2.31 12.07
CA ASP A 405 -4.86 2.39 11.00
C ASP A 405 -6.24 2.09 11.57
N LEU A 406 -7.08 3.11 11.73
CA LEU A 406 -8.47 2.97 12.18
C LEU A 406 -9.35 2.26 11.16
N GLY A 407 -8.92 2.23 9.89
CA GLY A 407 -9.60 1.52 8.82
C GLY A 407 -9.51 0.00 8.93
N ALA A 408 -8.49 -0.54 9.64
CA ALA A 408 -8.32 -1.96 9.87
C ALA A 408 -9.49 -2.54 10.65
N ASP A 409 -10.11 -3.61 10.13
CA ASP A 409 -11.32 -4.19 10.71
C ASP A 409 -11.24 -5.71 10.97
N VAL A 410 -10.36 -6.43 10.25
CA VAL A 410 -10.16 -7.88 10.45
C VAL A 410 -8.83 -8.22 11.13
N HIS A 411 -7.95 -7.24 11.33
CA HIS A 411 -6.64 -7.42 11.96
C HIS A 411 -6.31 -6.21 12.85
N TRP A 412 -5.24 -6.30 13.64
CA TRP A 412 -4.77 -5.17 14.44
C TRP A 412 -4.07 -4.12 13.58
N GLY A 413 -4.60 -2.90 13.57
CA GLY A 413 -4.11 -1.80 12.72
C GLY A 413 -2.84 -1.10 13.23
N GLY A 414 -2.28 -1.52 14.37
CA GLY A 414 -1.09 -0.92 14.97
C GLY A 414 0.20 -1.42 14.34
N PHE A 415 1.06 -0.52 13.84
CA PHE A 415 2.25 -0.87 13.07
C PHE A 415 3.42 0.06 13.33
N ILE A 416 4.62 -0.50 13.54
CA ILE A 416 5.89 0.23 13.69
C ILE A 416 6.68 0.12 12.39
N THR A 417 7.02 1.28 11.80
CA THR A 417 7.76 1.34 10.54
C THR A 417 9.27 1.26 10.73
N GLY A 418 10.01 1.15 9.63
CA GLY A 418 11.45 1.37 9.59
C GLY A 418 11.84 2.83 9.25
N ASP A 419 10.88 3.76 9.21
CA ASP A 419 11.11 5.12 8.77
C ASP A 419 11.36 6.06 9.97
N GLU A 420 12.28 6.99 9.80
CA GLU A 420 12.45 8.15 10.66
C GLU A 420 11.76 9.35 10.01
N ILE A 421 10.92 10.03 10.78
CA ILE A 421 10.22 11.23 10.36
C ILE A 421 10.32 12.31 11.43
N THR A 422 10.16 13.56 11.01
CA THR A 422 9.97 14.70 11.92
C THR A 422 8.52 15.15 11.82
N VAL A 423 7.81 15.20 12.94
CA VAL A 423 6.40 15.61 13.00
C VAL A 423 6.28 16.95 13.72
N GLU A 424 5.53 17.86 13.11
CA GLU A 424 5.04 19.07 13.79
C GLU A 424 3.68 18.77 14.42
N TRP A 425 3.64 18.89 15.78
CA TRP A 425 2.47 18.50 16.57
C TRP A 425 1.53 19.66 16.87
N ASP A 426 2.04 20.88 17.07
CA ASP A 426 1.29 22.00 17.63
C ASP A 426 1.00 23.11 16.64
N GLN A 427 1.96 23.45 15.78
CA GLN A 427 1.82 24.59 14.88
C GLN A 427 0.97 24.22 13.67
N PRO A 428 0.01 25.09 13.26
CA PRO A 428 -0.70 24.89 12.00
C PRO A 428 0.26 25.02 10.82
N CYS A 429 0.03 24.26 9.76
CA CYS A 429 0.78 24.40 8.52
C CYS A 429 0.43 25.71 7.81
N ALA A 430 1.42 26.31 7.15
CA ALA A 430 1.21 27.53 6.35
C ALA A 430 0.19 27.32 5.21
N CYS A 431 -0.05 26.06 4.78
CA CYS A 431 -1.11 25.73 3.82
C CYS A 431 -2.53 25.86 4.38
N GLY A 432 -2.71 26.19 5.67
CA GLY A 432 -4.00 26.37 6.34
C GLY A 432 -4.64 25.09 6.88
N ARG A 433 -4.08 23.89 6.61
CA ARG A 433 -4.64 22.63 7.14
C ARG A 433 -4.31 22.49 8.62
N PRO A 434 -5.30 22.13 9.47
CA PRO A 434 -5.11 22.03 10.91
C PRO A 434 -4.45 20.71 11.35
N SER A 435 -4.44 19.68 10.50
CA SER A 435 -3.89 18.36 10.86
C SER A 435 -2.38 18.42 11.11
N ARG A 436 -1.89 17.51 11.93
CA ARG A 436 -0.45 17.29 12.13
C ARG A 436 0.22 16.87 10.83
N TYR A 437 1.51 17.15 10.70
CA TYR A 437 2.19 16.90 9.43
C TYR A 437 3.66 16.54 9.62
N VAL A 438 4.18 15.81 8.65
CA VAL A 438 5.60 15.49 8.55
C VAL A 438 6.34 16.66 7.91
N VAL A 439 7.44 17.06 8.51
CA VAL A 439 8.35 18.12 8.06
C VAL A 439 9.63 17.50 7.52
N GLY A 440 10.10 17.98 6.37
CA GLY A 440 11.37 17.56 5.80
C GLY A 440 11.35 16.17 5.17
N ALA A 441 12.50 15.52 5.16
CA ALA A 441 12.70 14.24 4.49
C ALA A 441 12.27 13.06 5.36
N ILE A 442 11.68 12.04 4.73
CA ILE A 442 11.41 10.74 5.33
C ILE A 442 12.63 9.86 5.04
N GLN A 443 13.27 9.31 6.07
CA GLN A 443 14.49 8.51 5.95
C GLN A 443 14.28 7.13 6.56
N ARG A 444 14.87 6.09 5.97
CA ARG A 444 14.90 4.76 6.60
C ARG A 444 16.08 4.62 7.56
N TYR A 445 15.81 4.03 8.74
CA TYR A 445 16.90 3.72 9.69
C TYR A 445 17.94 2.78 9.12
N SER A 446 17.54 1.80 8.31
CA SER A 446 18.46 0.90 7.61
C SER A 446 19.40 1.64 6.64
N GLU A 447 18.93 2.69 5.98
CA GLU A 447 19.76 3.51 5.09
C GLU A 447 20.82 4.32 5.86
N LYS A 448 20.48 4.82 7.07
CA LYS A 448 21.41 5.54 7.95
C LYS A 448 22.54 4.64 8.48
N ASN A 449 22.24 3.39 8.78
CA ASN A 449 23.15 2.46 9.46
C ASN A 449 23.87 1.52 8.48
N GLY A 450 23.77 1.72 7.16
CA GLY A 450 24.44 0.88 6.16
C GLY A 450 23.85 -0.54 6.05
N GLY A 451 22.64 -0.75 6.57
CA GLY A 451 21.97 -2.06 6.57
C GLY A 451 21.32 -2.43 5.22
N ASP A 452 21.04 -3.74 5.06
CA ASP A 452 20.57 -4.38 3.81
C ASP A 452 19.11 -4.10 3.39
N ASP A 453 18.38 -3.26 4.12
CA ASP A 453 16.96 -2.96 3.81
C ASP A 453 16.82 -1.90 2.69
N LYS A 454 17.76 -1.90 1.75
CA LYS A 454 17.76 -1.03 0.55
C LYS A 454 16.74 -1.50 -0.47
N ILE A 455 15.44 -1.21 -0.21
CA ILE A 455 14.42 -1.75 -1.08
C ILE A 455 13.43 -0.69 -1.52
N THR A 456 13.47 -0.44 -2.82
CA THR A 456 12.56 0.44 -3.54
C THR A 456 11.35 -0.35 -4.06
N CYS A 457 10.21 0.33 -4.28
CA CYS A 457 9.13 -0.24 -5.09
C CYS A 457 9.57 -0.49 -6.55
N ALA A 458 10.61 0.20 -7.05
CA ALA A 458 11.35 -0.14 -8.26
C ALA A 458 11.96 -1.57 -8.20
N ALA A 459 12.19 -2.09 -6.99
CA ALA A 459 12.64 -3.46 -6.81
C ALA A 459 11.64 -4.51 -7.24
N SER A 460 10.31 -4.24 -7.28
CA SER A 460 9.35 -5.24 -7.75
C SER A 460 9.42 -5.44 -9.28
N GLU A 461 9.61 -4.38 -10.06
CA GLU A 461 9.81 -4.48 -11.51
C GLU A 461 11.14 -5.13 -11.84
N ASN A 462 12.22 -4.70 -11.16
CA ASN A 462 13.53 -5.29 -11.33
C ASN A 462 13.55 -6.75 -10.85
N ALA A 463 12.86 -7.08 -9.74
CA ALA A 463 12.74 -8.44 -9.24
C ALA A 463 12.08 -9.38 -10.23
N HIS A 464 11.00 -8.92 -10.86
CA HIS A 464 10.33 -9.72 -11.87
C HIS A 464 11.26 -9.97 -13.07
N ARG A 465 11.93 -8.93 -13.58
CA ARG A 465 12.87 -9.06 -14.69
C ARG A 465 14.04 -9.98 -14.34
N GLU A 466 14.69 -9.76 -13.18
CA GLU A 466 15.80 -10.60 -12.71
C GLU A 466 15.41 -12.07 -12.53
N ALA A 467 14.18 -12.34 -12.05
CA ALA A 467 13.68 -13.69 -11.92
C ALA A 467 13.45 -14.34 -13.28
N MET A 468 12.92 -13.59 -14.26
CA MET A 468 12.71 -14.08 -15.61
C MET A 468 14.05 -14.32 -16.33
N ASP A 469 15.02 -13.40 -16.20
CA ASP A 469 16.35 -13.57 -16.76
C ASP A 469 17.07 -14.80 -16.16
N PHE A 470 16.90 -15.04 -14.85
CA PHE A 470 17.44 -16.22 -14.20
C PHE A 470 16.76 -17.51 -14.65
N LEU A 471 15.44 -17.54 -14.78
CA LEU A 471 14.72 -18.70 -15.33
C LEU A 471 15.19 -19.03 -16.75
N ASN A 472 15.59 -18.03 -17.55
CA ASN A 472 16.13 -18.20 -18.88
C ASN A 472 17.54 -18.82 -18.90
N THR A 473 18.26 -18.83 -17.78
CA THR A 473 19.55 -19.55 -17.70
C THR A 473 19.41 -21.07 -17.54
N PHE A 474 18.21 -21.56 -17.21
CA PHE A 474 17.92 -22.98 -17.16
C PHE A 474 17.42 -23.44 -18.54
N GLU A 475 18.28 -24.11 -19.28
CA GLU A 475 17.90 -24.85 -20.50
C GLU A 475 16.95 -25.98 -20.10
N GLY A 476 15.76 -26.04 -20.75
CA GLY A 476 14.70 -27.01 -20.48
C GLY A 476 15.07 -28.41 -20.97
#